data_766cd4c1ccfbcb89db222eac1e807986
#
_entry.id   766cd4c1ccfbcb89db222eac1e807986
#
_cell.length_a   1.000
_cell.length_b   1.000
_cell.length_c   1.000
_cell.angle_alpha   90.00
_cell.angle_beta   90.00
_cell.angle_gamma   90.00
#
_symmetry.space_group_name_H-M   'P 1'
#
loop_
_entity.id
_entity.type
_entity.pdbx_description
1 polymer ?
#
loop_
_entity_poly.entity_id
_entity_poly.type
_entity_poly.pdbx_seq_one_letter_code
_entity_poly.pdbx_strand_id
1 'polypeptide(L)'
;MRHLILALFVAVQSAPLAAENRIDLIRPDAPERAALGDYVVGVRTMSFTDPDRLDIVAATEDAAPTADREITVEIWYPAADGTAPGGSYTALLRDGTTEVTLTGSAARDADPAQGERFPLVLLSHGYPGNRFLMSHLGENLASKGYVVVSADHPDSIYSDMGPFPSTLVNRPVDQAFLLDAMAGLDDEIGAITDADRTGVVGYSMGGYGALIFGGAGLSQSAVERREPAHYNAPGDLLARNAAGSAAHADLIDPRLKAIVAIGPWGRNRDFWDADGLARLETPLLLVAGGEDDVSEYPAIREIFEETSGTNRYLLTLEGANHNAAAPIPAPREAWEVSESLGRAPFDHYADAIWDNVRMNNILQHFTTAFFAIHLKGFSDAADYFDLVENAEDGVWSMTESGDPAADHTYWTGFPDRSAKGLRLEQRLAE
;
A
#
# COMPACT_ATOMS: atom_id res chain seq x y z
N MET A 1 -28.85 -55.47 -47.14
CA MET A 1 -28.95 -54.04 -46.75
C MET A 1 -27.97 -53.81 -45.57
N ARG A 2 -26.85 -53.11 -45.84
CA ARG A 2 -25.87 -52.78 -44.83
C ARG A 2 -26.16 -51.32 -44.43
N HIS A 3 -26.55 -51.14 -43.15
CA HIS A 3 -26.72 -49.78 -42.56
C HIS A 3 -25.36 -49.22 -42.17
N LEU A 4 -24.98 -48.14 -42.85
CA LEU A 4 -23.82 -47.32 -42.49
C LEU A 4 -24.27 -46.36 -41.39
N ILE A 5 -23.73 -46.54 -40.13
CA ILE A 5 -23.93 -45.57 -39.05
C ILE A 5 -22.80 -44.55 -39.17
N LEU A 6 -23.18 -43.33 -39.56
CA LEU A 6 -22.27 -42.17 -39.58
C LEU A 6 -22.20 -41.61 -38.17
N ALA A 7 -21.08 -41.82 -37.45
CA ALA A 7 -20.83 -41.20 -36.14
C ALA A 7 -20.32 -39.76 -36.38
N LEU A 8 -21.12 -38.79 -35.98
CA LEU A 8 -20.78 -37.38 -36.02
C LEU A 8 -19.88 -37.08 -34.78
N PHE A 9 -18.58 -36.92 -34.96
CA PHE A 9 -17.68 -36.42 -33.94
C PHE A 9 -17.85 -34.88 -33.88
N VAL A 10 -18.53 -34.38 -32.84
CA VAL A 10 -18.50 -32.96 -32.47
C VAL A 10 -17.20 -32.72 -31.70
N ALA A 11 -16.20 -32.14 -32.35
CA ALA A 11 -15.00 -31.63 -31.68
C ALA A 11 -15.40 -30.37 -30.87
N VAL A 12 -15.59 -30.54 -29.57
CA VAL A 12 -15.65 -29.40 -28.64
C VAL A 12 -14.24 -28.82 -28.58
N GLN A 13 -14.01 -27.75 -29.33
CA GLN A 13 -12.82 -26.92 -29.12
C GLN A 13 -12.98 -26.21 -27.75
N SER A 14 -12.39 -26.76 -26.70
CA SER A 14 -12.15 -26.00 -25.48
C SER A 14 -11.16 -24.90 -25.84
N ALA A 15 -11.62 -23.65 -25.95
CA ALA A 15 -10.72 -22.52 -25.88
C ALA A 15 -9.88 -22.66 -24.58
N PRO A 16 -8.56 -22.48 -24.62
CA PRO A 16 -7.78 -22.42 -23.38
C PRO A 16 -8.40 -21.31 -22.52
N LEU A 17 -8.87 -21.64 -21.32
CA LEU A 17 -9.14 -20.62 -20.32
C LEU A 17 -7.83 -19.84 -20.18
N ALA A 18 -7.83 -18.57 -20.59
CA ALA A 18 -6.73 -17.68 -20.26
C ALA A 18 -6.60 -17.69 -18.74
N ALA A 19 -5.39 -17.90 -18.21
CA ALA A 19 -5.16 -17.81 -16.77
C ALA A 19 -5.57 -16.40 -16.34
N GLU A 20 -6.48 -16.31 -15.38
CA GLU A 20 -6.94 -15.04 -14.83
C GLU A 20 -5.80 -14.36 -14.04
N ASN A 21 -5.66 -13.04 -14.17
CA ASN A 21 -4.75 -12.24 -13.35
C ASN A 21 -5.42 -12.00 -11.98
N ARG A 22 -5.37 -13.00 -11.09
CA ARG A 22 -5.99 -12.91 -9.78
C ARG A 22 -5.12 -12.13 -8.81
N ILE A 23 -5.76 -11.21 -8.07
CA ILE A 23 -5.12 -10.37 -7.06
C ILE A 23 -5.41 -10.83 -5.62
N ASP A 24 -6.43 -11.64 -5.42
CA ASP A 24 -6.97 -12.06 -4.11
C ASP A 24 -6.46 -13.43 -3.63
N LEU A 25 -5.29 -13.84 -4.10
CA LEU A 25 -4.73 -15.16 -3.79
C LEU A 25 -4.22 -15.24 -2.36
N ILE A 26 -4.71 -16.24 -1.62
CA ILE A 26 -4.20 -16.63 -0.30
C ILE A 26 -3.56 -18.01 -0.42
N ARG A 27 -2.28 -18.11 -0.07
CA ARG A 27 -1.53 -19.38 -0.10
C ARG A 27 -2.00 -20.33 1.01
N PRO A 28 -1.93 -21.64 0.82
CA PRO A 28 -2.27 -22.62 1.89
C PRO A 28 -1.37 -22.50 3.13
N ASP A 29 -0.15 -21.96 2.99
CA ASP A 29 0.83 -21.72 4.04
C ASP A 29 0.90 -20.23 4.45
N ALA A 30 -0.10 -19.44 4.08
CA ALA A 30 -0.19 -18.04 4.46
C ALA A 30 -0.33 -17.88 5.99
N PRO A 31 0.20 -16.81 6.58
CA PRO A 31 -0.01 -16.53 7.98
C PRO A 31 -1.50 -16.21 8.26
N GLU A 32 -1.93 -16.49 9.47
CA GLU A 32 -3.33 -16.50 9.91
C GLU A 32 -4.15 -15.28 9.46
N ARG A 33 -3.61 -14.08 9.68
CA ARG A 33 -4.33 -12.85 9.38
C ARG A 33 -4.26 -12.43 7.91
N ALA A 34 -3.63 -13.21 7.05
CA ALA A 34 -3.68 -13.02 5.61
C ALA A 34 -5.02 -13.45 5.01
N ALA A 35 -5.73 -14.38 5.64
CA ALA A 35 -7.05 -14.83 5.17
C ALA A 35 -8.00 -13.64 4.99
N LEU A 36 -8.93 -13.77 4.04
CA LEU A 36 -10.02 -12.81 3.90
C LEU A 36 -10.89 -12.83 5.18
N GLY A 37 -11.47 -11.69 5.50
CA GLY A 37 -12.41 -11.55 6.60
C GLY A 37 -13.83 -11.98 6.22
N ASP A 38 -14.78 -11.67 7.11
CA ASP A 38 -16.17 -12.16 7.02
C ASP A 38 -17.05 -11.32 6.08
N TYR A 39 -16.61 -10.12 5.70
CA TYR A 39 -17.40 -9.25 4.82
C TYR A 39 -17.17 -9.57 3.35
N VAL A 40 -18.24 -9.66 2.57
CA VAL A 40 -18.15 -9.54 1.12
C VAL A 40 -17.72 -8.12 0.80
N VAL A 41 -16.83 -7.96 -0.18
CA VAL A 41 -16.28 -6.66 -0.54
C VAL A 41 -17.05 -6.06 -1.70
N GLY A 42 -17.48 -4.80 -1.53
CA GLY A 42 -17.92 -3.93 -2.62
C GLY A 42 -16.76 -3.06 -3.11
N VAL A 43 -16.82 -2.61 -4.35
CA VAL A 43 -15.83 -1.68 -4.90
C VAL A 43 -16.48 -0.65 -5.80
N ARG A 44 -16.03 0.62 -5.70
CA ARG A 44 -16.53 1.74 -6.52
C ARG A 44 -15.40 2.65 -6.94
N THR A 45 -15.44 3.14 -8.18
CA THR A 45 -14.54 4.19 -8.66
C THR A 45 -15.20 5.54 -8.45
N MET A 46 -14.46 6.51 -7.89
CA MET A 46 -14.90 7.89 -7.69
C MET A 46 -13.80 8.86 -8.09
N SER A 47 -14.14 10.14 -8.26
CA SER A 47 -13.18 11.24 -8.41
C SER A 47 -13.50 12.34 -7.41
N PHE A 48 -12.45 12.90 -6.81
CA PHE A 48 -12.55 14.05 -5.92
C PHE A 48 -11.74 15.20 -6.51
N THR A 49 -12.27 16.43 -6.41
CA THR A 49 -11.61 17.64 -6.88
C THR A 49 -11.15 18.47 -5.69
N ASP A 50 -9.85 18.72 -5.57
CA ASP A 50 -9.27 19.69 -4.63
C ASP A 50 -9.16 21.03 -5.34
N PRO A 51 -10.04 22.00 -5.04
CA PRO A 51 -10.07 23.27 -5.73
C PRO A 51 -8.90 24.16 -5.30
N ASP A 52 -8.47 25.04 -6.21
CA ASP A 52 -7.45 26.06 -5.94
C ASP A 52 -6.11 25.50 -5.40
N ARG A 53 -5.78 24.25 -5.73
CA ARG A 53 -4.53 23.59 -5.34
C ARG A 53 -3.35 24.24 -6.06
N LEU A 54 -2.19 24.36 -5.39
CA LEU A 54 -0.95 24.79 -6.03
C LEU A 54 -0.62 23.91 -7.26
N ASP A 55 -0.52 24.52 -8.41
CA ASP A 55 -0.11 23.86 -9.66
C ASP A 55 1.43 23.91 -9.77
N ILE A 56 2.06 22.84 -9.25
CA ILE A 56 3.52 22.72 -9.24
C ILE A 56 4.09 22.58 -10.66
N VAL A 57 3.29 22.03 -11.58
CA VAL A 57 3.71 21.86 -13.00
C VAL A 57 3.82 23.20 -13.70
N ALA A 58 2.89 24.11 -13.44
CA ALA A 58 2.88 25.46 -14.01
C ALA A 58 3.66 26.50 -13.16
N ALA A 59 4.14 26.11 -11.96
CA ALA A 59 4.88 27.01 -11.08
C ALA A 59 6.25 27.42 -11.68
N THR A 60 6.68 28.63 -11.36
CA THR A 60 7.99 29.18 -11.70
C THR A 60 8.64 29.78 -10.45
N GLU A 61 9.90 30.25 -10.55
CA GLU A 61 10.57 30.93 -9.42
C GLU A 61 9.81 32.18 -8.93
N ASP A 62 9.06 32.86 -9.82
CA ASP A 62 8.36 34.08 -9.52
C ASP A 62 6.84 33.94 -9.36
N ALA A 63 6.27 32.76 -9.63
CA ALA A 63 4.83 32.55 -9.63
C ALA A 63 4.44 31.15 -9.16
N ALA A 64 3.45 31.06 -8.27
CA ALA A 64 2.85 29.84 -7.79
C ALA A 64 1.34 29.85 -8.13
N PRO A 65 0.94 29.51 -9.37
CA PRO A 65 -0.46 29.48 -9.77
C PRO A 65 -1.22 28.35 -9.05
N THR A 66 -2.54 28.45 -9.08
CA THR A 66 -3.44 27.39 -8.58
C THR A 66 -4.29 26.84 -9.72
N ALA A 67 -4.69 25.59 -9.59
CA ALA A 67 -5.63 24.89 -10.46
C ALA A 67 -6.41 23.85 -9.65
N ASP A 68 -7.55 23.45 -10.17
CA ASP A 68 -8.28 22.30 -9.62
C ASP A 68 -7.46 21.02 -9.85
N ARG A 69 -7.28 20.22 -8.76
CA ARG A 69 -6.58 18.96 -8.82
C ARG A 69 -7.57 17.80 -8.64
N GLU A 70 -7.84 17.10 -9.73
CA GLU A 70 -8.73 15.94 -9.73
C GLU A 70 -7.95 14.66 -9.38
N ILE A 71 -8.44 13.89 -8.40
CA ILE A 71 -7.86 12.63 -7.96
C ILE A 71 -8.90 11.53 -8.13
N THR A 72 -8.65 10.62 -9.06
CA THR A 72 -9.47 9.41 -9.24
C THR A 72 -9.05 8.36 -8.21
N VAL A 73 -10.03 7.74 -7.58
CA VAL A 73 -9.83 6.72 -6.54
C VAL A 73 -10.62 5.45 -6.83
N GLU A 74 -10.10 4.35 -6.30
CA GLU A 74 -10.84 3.10 -6.14
C GLU A 74 -11.13 2.91 -4.65
N ILE A 75 -12.40 2.65 -4.30
CA ILE A 75 -12.84 2.51 -2.91
C ILE A 75 -13.38 1.10 -2.72
N TRP A 76 -12.72 0.32 -1.84
CA TRP A 76 -13.21 -0.98 -1.37
C TRP A 76 -13.87 -0.82 -0.01
N TYR A 77 -14.99 -1.51 0.20
CA TYR A 77 -15.78 -1.40 1.42
C TYR A 77 -16.53 -2.70 1.71
N PRO A 78 -16.92 -2.95 2.97
CA PRO A 78 -17.85 -4.00 3.32
C PRO A 78 -19.17 -3.81 2.58
N ALA A 79 -19.60 -4.81 1.81
CA ALA A 79 -20.84 -4.80 1.06
C ALA A 79 -22.02 -5.32 1.89
N ALA A 80 -23.23 -5.01 1.45
CA ALA A 80 -24.46 -5.48 2.06
C ALA A 80 -24.57 -7.02 2.01
N ASP A 81 -25.24 -7.60 3.01
CA ASP A 81 -25.50 -9.03 3.10
C ASP A 81 -26.17 -9.56 1.83
N GLY A 82 -25.70 -10.71 1.36
CA GLY A 82 -26.24 -11.36 0.16
C GLY A 82 -25.63 -10.87 -1.17
N THR A 83 -24.68 -9.92 -1.12
CA THR A 83 -23.89 -9.55 -2.29
C THR A 83 -23.11 -10.76 -2.79
N ALA A 84 -23.16 -11.03 -4.10
CA ALA A 84 -22.35 -12.09 -4.71
C ALA A 84 -20.91 -11.60 -4.90
N PRO A 85 -19.88 -12.31 -4.39
CA PRO A 85 -18.51 -11.90 -4.57
C PRO A 85 -18.03 -12.09 -6.02
N GLY A 86 -17.01 -11.35 -6.40
CA GLY A 86 -16.31 -11.45 -7.67
C GLY A 86 -16.51 -10.25 -8.57
N GLY A 87 -15.42 -9.83 -9.17
CA GLY A 87 -15.38 -8.71 -10.10
C GLY A 87 -14.03 -8.59 -10.79
N SER A 88 -13.93 -7.57 -11.60
CA SER A 88 -12.72 -7.29 -12.36
C SER A 88 -12.39 -5.81 -12.38
N TYR A 89 -11.13 -5.51 -12.64
CA TYR A 89 -10.58 -4.17 -12.79
C TYR A 89 -9.89 -4.06 -14.13
N THR A 90 -10.10 -2.96 -14.83
CA THR A 90 -9.30 -2.60 -15.99
C THR A 90 -8.18 -1.68 -15.54
N ALA A 91 -6.94 -2.11 -15.68
CA ALA A 91 -5.76 -1.40 -15.23
C ALA A 91 -4.74 -1.25 -16.36
N LEU A 92 -3.93 -0.19 -16.30
CA LEU A 92 -2.74 -0.07 -17.16
C LEU A 92 -1.52 -0.67 -16.45
N LEU A 93 -0.65 -1.31 -17.22
CA LEU A 93 0.66 -1.75 -16.75
C LEU A 93 1.65 -0.58 -16.66
N ARG A 94 2.83 -0.88 -16.11
CA ARG A 94 3.95 0.06 -15.92
C ARG A 94 4.35 0.83 -17.17
N ASP A 95 4.05 0.32 -18.35
CA ASP A 95 4.34 0.96 -19.63
C ASP A 95 3.35 2.08 -19.99
N GLY A 96 2.27 2.25 -19.23
CA GLY A 96 1.25 3.28 -19.42
C GLY A 96 0.33 3.07 -20.62
N THR A 97 0.47 1.95 -21.35
CA THR A 97 -0.26 1.69 -22.59
C THR A 97 -0.92 0.32 -22.66
N THR A 98 -0.35 -0.69 -22.02
CA THR A 98 -0.89 -2.05 -22.00
C THR A 98 -2.02 -2.14 -20.97
N GLU A 99 -3.24 -2.34 -21.47
CA GLU A 99 -4.41 -2.58 -20.63
C GLU A 99 -4.50 -4.06 -20.24
N VAL A 100 -4.81 -4.30 -18.96
CA VAL A 100 -5.00 -5.65 -18.42
C VAL A 100 -6.29 -5.74 -17.63
N THR A 101 -6.88 -6.93 -17.60
CA THR A 101 -7.97 -7.25 -16.68
C THR A 101 -7.41 -7.97 -15.47
N LEU A 102 -7.57 -7.36 -14.30
CA LEU A 102 -7.31 -7.97 -13.00
C LEU A 102 -8.61 -8.59 -12.48
N THR A 103 -8.52 -9.72 -11.80
CA THR A 103 -9.67 -10.42 -11.22
C THR A 103 -9.53 -10.50 -9.71
N GLY A 104 -10.56 -10.09 -8.99
CA GLY A 104 -10.62 -10.11 -7.54
C GLY A 104 -11.93 -10.64 -6.99
N SER A 105 -12.12 -10.51 -5.68
CA SER A 105 -13.34 -10.91 -4.96
C SER A 105 -14.35 -9.78 -4.79
N ALA A 106 -13.97 -8.52 -5.03
CA ALA A 106 -14.85 -7.38 -4.82
C ALA A 106 -15.93 -7.24 -5.89
N ALA A 107 -17.18 -7.01 -5.47
CA ALA A 107 -18.32 -6.78 -6.34
C ALA A 107 -18.41 -5.30 -6.73
N ARG A 108 -18.38 -5.03 -8.05
CA ARG A 108 -18.47 -3.67 -8.60
C ARG A 108 -19.81 -3.03 -8.28
N ASP A 109 -19.77 -1.80 -7.73
CA ASP A 109 -20.92 -0.95 -7.41
C ASP A 109 -21.96 -1.62 -6.48
N ALA A 110 -21.54 -2.57 -5.63
CA ALA A 110 -22.40 -3.20 -4.66
C ALA A 110 -22.87 -2.19 -3.61
N ASP A 111 -24.08 -2.42 -3.06
CA ASP A 111 -24.56 -1.63 -1.94
C ASP A 111 -23.67 -1.82 -0.71
N PRO A 112 -23.28 -0.76 0.02
CA PRO A 112 -22.51 -0.88 1.25
C PRO A 112 -23.28 -1.57 2.38
N ALA A 113 -22.54 -2.21 3.30
CA ALA A 113 -23.09 -2.69 4.56
C ALA A 113 -23.78 -1.57 5.33
N GLN A 114 -24.75 -1.91 6.19
CA GLN A 114 -25.51 -0.91 6.94
C GLN A 114 -25.37 -1.11 8.45
N GLY A 115 -25.51 0.00 9.19
CA GLY A 115 -25.61 -0.03 10.65
C GLY A 115 -24.29 -0.06 11.41
N GLU A 116 -23.16 -0.10 10.73
CA GLU A 116 -21.81 -0.05 11.29
C GLU A 116 -20.94 0.97 10.56
N ARG A 117 -19.93 1.53 11.25
CA ARG A 117 -18.93 2.41 10.65
C ARG A 117 -17.57 1.76 10.76
N PHE A 118 -16.83 1.80 9.66
CA PHE A 118 -15.54 1.13 9.49
C PHE A 118 -14.40 2.14 9.42
N PRO A 119 -13.26 1.89 10.08
CA PRO A 119 -12.10 2.75 9.96
C PRO A 119 -11.65 2.92 8.51
N LEU A 120 -11.12 4.11 8.20
CA LEU A 120 -10.61 4.45 6.88
C LEU A 120 -9.15 4.02 6.72
N VAL A 121 -8.79 3.48 5.56
CA VAL A 121 -7.40 3.22 5.16
C VAL A 121 -7.13 3.86 3.81
N LEU A 122 -6.09 4.68 3.72
CA LEU A 122 -5.61 5.26 2.47
C LEU A 122 -4.46 4.41 1.92
N LEU A 123 -4.53 4.01 0.66
CA LEU A 123 -3.44 3.36 -0.07
C LEU A 123 -2.81 4.35 -1.04
N SER A 124 -1.49 4.52 -0.96
CA SER A 124 -0.73 5.45 -1.78
C SER A 124 0.42 4.75 -2.48
N HIS A 125 0.34 4.66 -3.81
CA HIS A 125 1.29 3.93 -4.66
C HIS A 125 2.67 4.60 -4.76
N GLY A 126 3.66 3.87 -5.34
CA GLY A 126 5.00 4.36 -5.63
C GLY A 126 5.06 5.36 -6.79
N TYR A 127 6.28 5.61 -7.32
CA TYR A 127 6.51 6.47 -8.48
C TYR A 127 7.19 5.71 -9.61
N PRO A 128 6.48 5.57 -10.76
CA PRO A 128 5.06 5.73 -10.91
C PRO A 128 4.28 4.50 -10.45
N GLY A 129 2.97 4.66 -10.28
CA GLY A 129 2.06 3.58 -9.93
C GLY A 129 0.67 3.80 -10.52
N ASN A 130 -0.32 3.18 -9.92
CA ASN A 130 -1.74 3.51 -10.10
C ASN A 130 -2.55 2.98 -8.91
N ARG A 131 -3.82 3.36 -8.81
CA ARG A 131 -4.74 2.95 -7.75
C ARG A 131 -4.93 1.44 -7.59
N PHE A 132 -4.55 0.64 -8.60
CA PHE A 132 -4.70 -0.82 -8.57
C PHE A 132 -3.43 -1.55 -8.10
N LEU A 133 -2.29 -0.85 -7.94
CA LEU A 133 -1.01 -1.49 -7.62
C LEU A 133 -1.04 -2.33 -6.33
N MET A 134 -1.82 -1.90 -5.34
CA MET A 134 -2.00 -2.59 -4.06
C MET A 134 -3.44 -3.10 -3.85
N SER A 135 -4.18 -3.38 -4.92
CA SER A 135 -5.58 -3.81 -4.84
C SER A 135 -5.79 -5.12 -4.07
N HIS A 136 -4.79 -6.01 -4.04
CA HIS A 136 -4.79 -7.21 -3.20
C HIS A 136 -4.96 -6.88 -1.70
N LEU A 137 -4.34 -5.79 -1.24
CA LEU A 137 -4.46 -5.31 0.13
C LEU A 137 -5.78 -4.56 0.34
N GLY A 138 -6.23 -3.80 -0.68
CA GLY A 138 -7.52 -3.12 -0.65
C GLY A 138 -8.69 -4.07 -0.40
N GLU A 139 -8.81 -5.13 -1.19
CA GLU A 139 -9.83 -6.17 -0.99
C GLU A 139 -9.68 -6.89 0.35
N ASN A 140 -8.44 -7.22 0.73
CA ASN A 140 -8.16 -7.97 1.94
C ASN A 140 -8.57 -7.18 3.21
N LEU A 141 -8.23 -5.90 3.30
CA LEU A 141 -8.62 -5.06 4.43
C LEU A 141 -10.13 -4.78 4.45
N ALA A 142 -10.74 -4.51 3.28
CA ALA A 142 -12.18 -4.28 3.22
C ALA A 142 -12.98 -5.51 3.67
N SER A 143 -12.53 -6.72 3.33
CA SER A 143 -13.15 -7.96 3.82
C SER A 143 -13.11 -8.11 5.35
N LYS A 144 -12.25 -7.35 6.01
CA LYS A 144 -12.07 -7.33 7.48
C LYS A 144 -12.71 -6.12 8.15
N GLY A 145 -13.58 -5.40 7.45
CA GLY A 145 -14.30 -4.25 8.00
C GLY A 145 -13.44 -2.99 8.07
N TYR A 146 -12.87 -2.59 6.95
CA TYR A 146 -12.29 -1.28 6.70
C TYR A 146 -12.91 -0.68 5.42
N VAL A 147 -13.01 0.63 5.33
CA VAL A 147 -13.19 1.33 4.07
C VAL A 147 -11.80 1.71 3.57
N VAL A 148 -11.45 1.27 2.34
CA VAL A 148 -10.10 1.42 1.80
C VAL A 148 -10.13 2.24 0.53
N VAL A 149 -9.36 3.31 0.47
CA VAL A 149 -9.29 4.24 -0.67
C VAL A 149 -7.90 4.22 -1.27
N SER A 150 -7.79 3.91 -2.55
CA SER A 150 -6.54 3.95 -3.30
C SER A 150 -6.60 4.98 -4.41
N ALA A 151 -5.62 5.87 -4.48
CA ALA A 151 -5.60 6.98 -5.40
C ALA A 151 -4.74 6.75 -6.64
N ASP A 152 -5.17 7.34 -7.76
CA ASP A 152 -4.27 7.74 -8.84
C ASP A 152 -3.75 9.14 -8.50
N HIS A 153 -2.50 9.24 -8.03
CA HIS A 153 -1.89 10.55 -7.77
C HIS A 153 -1.49 11.20 -9.09
N PRO A 154 -2.11 12.31 -9.52
CA PRO A 154 -1.73 12.99 -10.76
C PRO A 154 -0.23 13.30 -10.81
N ASP A 155 0.35 13.38 -12.00
CA ASP A 155 1.78 13.57 -12.28
C ASP A 155 2.70 12.40 -11.88
N SER A 156 2.15 11.27 -11.39
CA SER A 156 2.94 10.11 -10.96
C SER A 156 2.30 8.77 -11.23
N ILE A 157 1.36 8.71 -12.19
CA ILE A 157 0.76 7.45 -12.66
C ILE A 157 1.42 6.97 -13.96
N TYR A 158 1.17 5.71 -14.33
CA TYR A 158 1.78 5.08 -15.50
C TYR A 158 1.47 5.82 -16.82
N SER A 159 0.29 6.40 -16.95
CA SER A 159 -0.16 7.14 -18.13
C SER A 159 0.08 8.65 -18.05
N ASP A 160 0.46 9.17 -16.88
CA ASP A 160 0.69 10.59 -16.64
C ASP A 160 1.90 10.77 -15.69
N MET A 161 3.09 10.81 -16.27
CA MET A 161 4.34 11.07 -15.57
C MET A 161 4.74 12.53 -15.74
N GLY A 162 4.27 13.36 -14.84
CA GLY A 162 4.66 14.78 -14.76
C GLY A 162 6.06 14.98 -14.17
N PRO A 163 6.45 16.25 -13.98
CA PRO A 163 7.72 16.57 -13.33
C PRO A 163 7.79 16.03 -11.90
N PHE A 164 8.91 15.39 -11.54
CA PHE A 164 9.09 14.81 -10.22
C PHE A 164 8.91 15.79 -9.04
N PRO A 165 9.26 17.10 -9.17
CA PRO A 165 8.91 18.11 -8.17
C PRO A 165 7.43 18.17 -7.80
N SER A 166 6.52 17.96 -8.76
CA SER A 166 5.07 17.88 -8.45
C SER A 166 4.76 16.76 -7.47
N THR A 167 5.31 15.58 -7.69
CA THR A 167 5.16 14.45 -6.76
C THR A 167 5.72 14.75 -5.37
N LEU A 168 6.91 15.38 -5.29
CA LEU A 168 7.55 15.71 -4.02
C LEU A 168 6.70 16.65 -3.15
N VAL A 169 6.06 17.64 -3.76
CA VAL A 169 5.22 18.59 -3.02
C VAL A 169 3.84 18.02 -2.75
N ASN A 170 3.21 17.43 -3.76
CA ASN A 170 1.79 17.08 -3.72
C ASN A 170 1.49 15.74 -3.01
N ARG A 171 2.40 14.77 -2.98
CA ARG A 171 2.09 13.44 -2.46
C ARG A 171 1.53 13.45 -1.03
N PRO A 172 2.15 14.13 -0.03
CA PRO A 172 1.59 14.18 1.31
C PRO A 172 0.27 14.96 1.38
N VAL A 173 0.13 15.99 0.55
CA VAL A 173 -1.07 16.84 0.53
C VAL A 173 -2.25 16.11 -0.13
N ASP A 174 -2.00 15.28 -1.17
CA ASP A 174 -3.03 14.41 -1.75
C ASP A 174 -3.56 13.39 -0.72
N GLN A 175 -2.69 12.84 0.12
CA GLN A 175 -3.09 11.90 1.17
C GLN A 175 -3.97 12.59 2.23
N ALA A 176 -3.60 13.79 2.68
CA ALA A 176 -4.40 14.58 3.61
C ALA A 176 -5.76 14.99 3.00
N PHE A 177 -5.75 15.46 1.74
CA PHE A 177 -6.97 15.81 1.02
C PHE A 177 -7.93 14.61 0.92
N LEU A 178 -7.44 13.42 0.62
CA LEU A 178 -8.29 12.23 0.54
C LEU A 178 -8.94 11.86 1.88
N LEU A 179 -8.25 12.08 3.00
CA LEU A 179 -8.87 11.93 4.32
C LEU A 179 -10.03 12.90 4.48
N ASP A 180 -9.84 14.18 4.12
CA ASP A 180 -10.89 15.20 4.20
C ASP A 180 -12.05 14.91 3.24
N ALA A 181 -11.76 14.51 2.01
CA ALA A 181 -12.77 14.17 1.01
C ALA A 181 -13.64 12.99 1.48
N MET A 182 -13.03 11.96 2.05
CA MET A 182 -13.77 10.82 2.60
C MET A 182 -14.56 11.16 3.87
N ALA A 183 -14.02 12.03 4.72
CA ALA A 183 -14.73 12.52 5.91
C ALA A 183 -15.95 13.37 5.56
N GLY A 184 -15.88 14.10 4.45
CA GLY A 184 -16.94 14.95 3.93
C GLY A 184 -17.90 14.26 2.95
N LEU A 185 -17.70 12.98 2.65
CA LEU A 185 -18.51 12.24 1.66
C LEU A 185 -19.94 12.03 2.17
N ASP A 186 -20.91 12.60 1.47
CA ASP A 186 -22.35 12.58 1.83
C ASP A 186 -23.12 11.59 0.94
N ASP A 187 -22.70 10.32 0.99
CA ASP A 187 -23.40 9.20 0.35
C ASP A 187 -23.39 7.95 1.24
N GLU A 188 -23.87 6.82 0.71
CA GLU A 188 -23.92 5.57 1.46
C GLU A 188 -22.53 5.01 1.85
N ILE A 189 -21.45 5.32 1.12
CA ILE A 189 -20.06 4.95 1.51
C ILE A 189 -19.60 5.88 2.63
N GLY A 190 -19.86 7.18 2.54
CA GLY A 190 -19.58 8.14 3.60
C GLY A 190 -20.30 7.78 4.91
N ALA A 191 -21.54 7.29 4.82
CA ALA A 191 -22.33 6.89 5.98
C ALA A 191 -21.69 5.73 6.77
N ILE A 192 -20.96 4.83 6.12
CA ILE A 192 -20.24 3.70 6.75
C ILE A 192 -18.77 3.99 7.05
N THR A 193 -18.23 5.15 6.65
CA THR A 193 -16.83 5.50 6.84
C THR A 193 -16.61 6.20 8.18
N ASP A 194 -15.66 5.70 8.99
CA ASP A 194 -15.16 6.36 10.19
C ASP A 194 -13.79 6.96 9.94
N ALA A 195 -13.76 8.18 9.43
CA ALA A 195 -12.54 8.91 9.13
C ALA A 195 -11.78 9.39 10.39
N ASP A 196 -12.37 9.37 11.58
CA ASP A 196 -11.68 9.70 12.84
C ASP A 196 -10.66 8.62 13.23
N ARG A 197 -10.75 7.45 12.61
CA ARG A 197 -9.83 6.33 12.77
C ARG A 197 -9.21 5.97 11.42
N THR A 198 -8.25 6.79 10.97
CA THR A 198 -7.61 6.63 9.66
C THR A 198 -6.21 6.02 9.79
N GLY A 199 -5.90 5.08 8.89
CA GLY A 199 -4.55 4.57 8.64
C GLY A 199 -4.10 4.89 7.21
N VAL A 200 -2.78 4.94 7.01
CA VAL A 200 -2.19 5.08 5.66
C VAL A 200 -1.26 3.92 5.40
N VAL A 201 -1.35 3.31 4.21
CA VAL A 201 -0.33 2.42 3.67
C VAL A 201 0.30 3.11 2.46
N GLY A 202 1.59 3.40 2.55
CA GLY A 202 2.34 4.05 1.49
C GLY A 202 3.48 3.18 0.96
N TYR A 203 3.56 2.97 -0.35
CA TYR A 203 4.67 2.27 -0.98
C TYR A 203 5.62 3.25 -1.66
N SER A 204 6.94 3.13 -1.40
CA SER A 204 7.97 3.95 -2.02
C SER A 204 7.69 5.46 -1.86
N MET A 205 7.37 6.17 -2.94
CA MET A 205 6.89 7.56 -2.90
C MET A 205 5.59 7.74 -2.08
N GLY A 206 4.72 6.74 -2.03
CA GLY A 206 3.57 6.74 -1.12
C GLY A 206 4.00 6.73 0.35
N GLY A 207 5.06 5.98 0.67
CA GLY A 207 5.71 5.98 1.99
C GLY A 207 6.35 7.33 2.33
N TYR A 208 7.03 7.97 1.36
CA TYR A 208 7.51 9.35 1.50
C TYR A 208 6.38 10.30 1.93
N GLY A 209 5.27 10.27 1.19
CA GLY A 209 4.11 11.10 1.53
C GLY A 209 3.53 10.79 2.89
N ALA A 210 3.38 9.50 3.24
CA ALA A 210 2.81 9.06 4.51
C ALA A 210 3.64 9.51 5.73
N LEU A 211 4.96 9.45 5.64
CA LEU A 211 5.85 9.92 6.71
C LEU A 211 5.71 11.43 6.91
N ILE A 212 5.65 12.23 5.82
CA ILE A 212 5.48 13.68 5.90
C ILE A 212 4.08 14.01 6.46
N PHE A 213 3.04 13.40 5.95
CA PHE A 213 1.67 13.56 6.46
C PHE A 213 1.54 13.20 7.94
N GLY A 214 2.31 12.21 8.40
CA GLY A 214 2.36 11.79 9.80
C GLY A 214 3.20 12.67 10.73
N GLY A 215 3.94 13.63 10.18
CA GLY A 215 4.72 14.60 10.97
C GLY A 215 6.24 14.60 10.75
N ALA A 216 6.79 13.68 9.95
CA ALA A 216 8.20 13.68 9.59
C ALA A 216 8.49 14.76 8.53
N GLY A 217 8.75 15.99 8.94
CA GLY A 217 9.04 17.10 8.03
C GLY A 217 10.41 16.99 7.37
N LEU A 218 10.50 17.56 6.16
CA LEU A 218 11.76 17.55 5.39
C LEU A 218 12.85 18.40 6.08
N SER A 219 14.11 17.99 5.90
CA SER A 219 15.27 18.71 6.41
C SER A 219 15.44 20.06 5.70
N GLN A 220 16.09 21.03 6.40
CA GLN A 220 16.41 22.31 5.82
C GLN A 220 17.31 22.18 4.58
N SER A 221 18.28 21.24 4.63
CA SER A 221 19.18 20.99 3.51
C SER A 221 18.46 20.45 2.27
N ALA A 222 17.40 19.66 2.46
CA ALA A 222 16.60 19.14 1.34
C ALA A 222 15.81 20.25 0.63
N VAL A 223 15.18 21.13 1.40
CA VAL A 223 14.32 22.20 0.82
C VAL A 223 15.12 23.36 0.24
N GLU A 224 16.35 23.59 0.73
CA GLU A 224 17.26 24.60 0.17
C GLU A 224 18.10 24.09 -1.00
N ARG A 225 18.09 22.80 -1.27
CA ARG A 225 18.83 22.18 -2.35
C ARG A 225 18.40 22.75 -3.70
N ARG A 226 19.37 23.00 -4.58
CA ARG A 226 19.11 23.40 -5.97
C ARG A 226 19.54 22.33 -6.98
N GLU A 227 20.45 21.45 -6.59
CA GLU A 227 20.96 20.39 -7.42
C GLU A 227 20.85 19.01 -6.73
N PRO A 228 20.44 17.96 -7.45
CA PRO A 228 19.93 18.02 -8.82
C PRO A 228 18.52 18.68 -8.87
N ALA A 229 18.26 19.48 -9.91
CA ALA A 229 17.04 20.30 -10.02
C ALA A 229 15.73 19.52 -9.90
N HIS A 230 15.70 18.25 -10.34
CA HIS A 230 14.51 17.40 -10.21
C HIS A 230 14.17 16.99 -8.77
N TYR A 231 15.03 17.30 -7.78
CA TYR A 231 14.76 17.09 -6.35
C TYR A 231 14.34 18.38 -5.64
N ASN A 232 14.03 19.42 -6.38
CA ASN A 232 13.52 20.67 -5.83
C ASN A 232 12.24 21.09 -6.57
N ALA A 233 11.51 22.06 -6.03
CA ALA A 233 10.35 22.66 -6.67
C ALA A 233 10.59 24.17 -6.86
N PRO A 234 10.06 24.78 -7.95
CA PRO A 234 10.20 26.22 -8.18
C PRO A 234 9.68 27.06 -6.99
N GLY A 235 10.22 28.26 -6.80
CA GLY A 235 9.72 29.22 -5.82
C GLY A 235 9.73 28.72 -4.36
N ASP A 236 10.68 27.85 -4.00
CA ASP A 236 10.78 27.23 -2.68
C ASP A 236 9.53 26.46 -2.23
N LEU A 237 8.70 25.98 -3.17
CA LEU A 237 7.44 25.30 -2.85
C LEU A 237 7.65 23.99 -2.06
N LEU A 238 8.82 23.34 -2.18
CA LEU A 238 9.15 22.16 -1.37
C LEU A 238 9.29 22.49 0.12
N ALA A 239 9.65 23.74 0.48
CA ALA A 239 9.79 24.19 1.86
C ALA A 239 8.45 24.16 2.63
N ARG A 240 7.32 24.03 1.94
CA ARG A 240 6.02 23.80 2.59
C ARG A 240 6.00 22.50 3.41
N ASN A 241 6.76 21.48 2.99
CA ASN A 241 6.89 20.20 3.67
C ASN A 241 8.06 20.14 4.65
N ALA A 242 8.75 21.29 4.90
CA ALA A 242 9.89 21.34 5.82
C ALA A 242 9.44 21.16 7.29
N ALA A 243 10.26 20.52 8.08
CA ALA A 243 10.04 20.35 9.51
C ALA A 243 9.86 21.73 10.20
N GLY A 244 8.71 21.92 10.84
CA GLY A 244 8.39 23.17 11.56
C GLY A 244 7.86 24.30 10.68
N SER A 245 7.66 24.11 9.35
CA SER A 245 6.92 25.08 8.54
C SER A 245 5.45 25.13 8.95
N ALA A 246 4.78 26.28 8.80
CA ALA A 246 3.36 26.39 9.09
C ALA A 246 2.51 25.44 8.20
N ALA A 247 2.85 25.37 6.90
CA ALA A 247 2.14 24.51 5.96
C ALA A 247 2.29 23.00 6.31
N HIS A 248 3.45 22.58 6.82
CA HIS A 248 3.63 21.21 7.29
C HIS A 248 2.86 20.95 8.59
N ALA A 249 2.85 21.93 9.51
CA ALA A 249 2.08 21.79 10.74
C ALA A 249 0.56 21.69 10.47
N ASP A 250 0.05 22.43 9.49
CA ASP A 250 -1.36 22.39 9.07
C ASP A 250 -1.72 21.06 8.35
N LEU A 251 -0.72 20.32 7.85
CA LEU A 251 -0.92 19.04 7.19
C LEU A 251 -1.15 17.90 8.19
N ILE A 252 -0.58 18.01 9.40
CA ILE A 252 -0.64 16.94 10.41
C ILE A 252 -2.05 16.83 10.96
N ASP A 253 -2.67 15.66 10.79
CA ASP A 253 -4.07 15.42 11.16
C ASP A 253 -4.20 14.40 12.29
N PRO A 254 -4.86 14.75 13.42
CA PRO A 254 -5.03 13.84 14.54
C PRO A 254 -5.93 12.62 14.25
N ARG A 255 -6.66 12.62 13.13
CA ARG A 255 -7.43 11.46 12.66
C ARG A 255 -6.54 10.35 12.10
N LEU A 256 -5.29 10.66 11.71
CA LEU A 256 -4.29 9.67 11.31
C LEU A 256 -3.74 8.95 12.55
N LYS A 257 -4.02 7.65 12.68
CA LYS A 257 -3.69 6.84 13.86
C LYS A 257 -2.57 5.83 13.64
N ALA A 258 -2.26 5.50 12.39
CA ALA A 258 -1.28 4.47 12.08
C ALA A 258 -0.73 4.63 10.66
N ILE A 259 0.56 4.36 10.47
CA ILE A 259 1.24 4.39 9.18
C ILE A 259 1.92 3.05 8.94
N VAL A 260 1.68 2.47 7.75
CA VAL A 260 2.47 1.37 7.19
C VAL A 260 3.24 1.92 5.99
N ALA A 261 4.57 1.96 6.07
CA ALA A 261 5.42 2.48 4.99
C ALA A 261 6.28 1.34 4.42
N ILE A 262 6.04 1.01 3.14
CA ILE A 262 6.70 -0.08 2.43
C ILE A 262 7.80 0.52 1.56
N GLY A 263 9.06 0.18 1.82
CA GLY A 263 10.22 0.69 1.08
C GLY A 263 10.21 2.21 0.94
N PRO A 264 9.96 3.02 2.01
CA PRO A 264 9.76 4.46 1.87
C PRO A 264 10.99 5.13 1.24
N TRP A 265 10.76 5.86 0.14
CA TRP A 265 11.80 6.57 -0.58
C TRP A 265 12.06 7.93 0.06
N GLY A 266 13.31 8.41 0.05
CA GLY A 266 13.67 9.79 0.37
C GLY A 266 14.86 9.94 1.33
N ARG A 267 15.04 9.08 2.34
CA ARG A 267 16.19 9.17 3.26
C ARG A 267 17.54 8.94 2.55
N ASN A 268 17.57 8.06 1.57
CA ASN A 268 18.73 7.82 0.70
C ASN A 268 19.08 9.00 -0.24
N ARG A 269 18.31 10.07 -0.18
CA ARG A 269 18.53 11.32 -0.91
C ARG A 269 18.53 12.54 0.04
N ASP A 270 18.72 12.29 1.32
CA ASP A 270 18.81 13.30 2.39
C ASP A 270 17.57 14.22 2.49
N PHE A 271 16.37 13.68 2.15
CA PHE A 271 15.14 14.46 2.32
C PHE A 271 14.78 14.66 3.79
N TRP A 272 15.18 13.76 4.67
CA TRP A 272 15.06 13.89 6.12
C TRP A 272 16.41 13.89 6.79
N ASP A 273 16.46 14.52 7.96
CA ASP A 273 17.44 14.34 9.02
C ASP A 273 16.78 13.70 10.24
N ALA A 274 17.57 13.37 11.25
CA ALA A 274 17.07 12.76 12.48
C ALA A 274 16.05 13.66 13.19
N ASP A 275 16.26 14.98 13.18
CA ASP A 275 15.36 15.96 13.82
C ASP A 275 13.99 15.99 13.15
N GLY A 276 13.94 15.87 11.81
CA GLY A 276 12.70 15.80 11.05
C GLY A 276 11.95 14.50 11.29
N LEU A 277 12.65 13.38 11.30
CA LEU A 277 12.06 12.04 11.54
C LEU A 277 11.57 11.87 12.97
N ALA A 278 12.30 12.41 13.99
CA ALA A 278 11.90 12.35 15.39
C ALA A 278 10.56 13.05 15.69
N ARG A 279 10.06 13.92 14.79
CA ARG A 279 8.77 14.61 14.94
C ARG A 279 7.56 13.74 14.62
N LEU A 280 7.75 12.56 14.04
CA LEU A 280 6.66 11.64 13.75
C LEU A 280 6.19 10.98 15.04
N GLU A 281 4.95 11.29 15.45
CA GLU A 281 4.33 10.74 16.67
C GLU A 281 3.31 9.62 16.35
N THR A 282 2.90 9.47 15.09
CA THR A 282 1.97 8.43 14.66
C THR A 282 2.66 7.06 14.65
N PRO A 283 2.10 6.01 15.26
CA PRO A 283 2.64 4.65 15.23
C PRO A 283 3.02 4.18 13.83
N LEU A 284 4.19 3.55 13.69
CA LEU A 284 4.81 3.24 12.41
C LEU A 284 5.17 1.76 12.28
N LEU A 285 4.73 1.14 11.18
CA LEU A 285 5.22 -0.14 10.67
C LEU A 285 5.97 0.11 9.36
N LEU A 286 7.29 -0.09 9.38
CA LEU A 286 8.11 -0.14 8.18
C LEU A 286 8.15 -1.57 7.63
N VAL A 287 8.05 -1.73 6.33
CA VAL A 287 8.23 -3.00 5.62
C VAL A 287 9.29 -2.79 4.55
N ALA A 288 10.31 -3.63 4.50
CA ALA A 288 11.42 -3.45 3.56
C ALA A 288 11.97 -4.78 3.04
N GLY A 289 12.46 -4.76 1.81
CA GLY A 289 13.36 -5.79 1.31
C GLY A 289 14.77 -5.56 1.83
N GLY A 290 15.43 -6.61 2.31
CA GLY A 290 16.81 -6.54 2.83
C GLY A 290 17.86 -6.14 1.77
N GLU A 291 17.53 -6.28 0.49
CA GLU A 291 18.35 -5.89 -0.68
C GLU A 291 17.66 -4.77 -1.50
N ASP A 292 16.84 -3.93 -0.86
CA ASP A 292 16.24 -2.77 -1.53
C ASP A 292 17.34 -1.87 -2.09
N ASP A 293 17.39 -1.74 -3.41
CA ASP A 293 18.37 -0.96 -4.16
C ASP A 293 17.82 0.37 -4.71
N VAL A 294 16.55 0.67 -4.48
CA VAL A 294 15.87 1.91 -4.90
C VAL A 294 15.78 2.90 -3.75
N SER A 295 15.18 2.51 -2.63
CA SER A 295 15.13 3.31 -1.40
C SER A 295 16.38 3.10 -0.53
N GLU A 296 17.17 2.11 -0.84
CA GLU A 296 18.40 1.67 -0.17
C GLU A 296 18.12 1.20 1.27
N TYR A 297 18.17 -0.12 1.49
CA TYR A 297 17.84 -0.71 2.79
C TYR A 297 18.55 -0.04 3.99
N PRO A 298 19.83 0.37 3.90
CA PRO A 298 20.49 1.13 4.97
C PRO A 298 19.76 2.45 5.30
N ALA A 299 19.24 3.16 4.30
CA ALA A 299 18.51 4.40 4.52
C ALA A 299 17.11 4.16 5.14
N ILE A 300 16.45 3.03 4.80
CA ILE A 300 15.22 2.63 5.47
C ILE A 300 15.50 2.31 6.95
N ARG A 301 16.62 1.69 7.25
CA ARG A 301 17.06 1.47 8.63
C ARG A 301 17.31 2.79 9.37
N GLU A 302 17.89 3.80 8.72
CA GLU A 302 18.02 5.12 9.31
C GLU A 302 16.66 5.73 9.66
N ILE A 303 15.64 5.60 8.78
CA ILE A 303 14.27 6.01 9.12
C ILE A 303 13.79 5.29 10.38
N PHE A 304 14.00 3.97 10.47
CA PHE A 304 13.60 3.19 11.65
C PHE A 304 14.29 3.64 12.93
N GLU A 305 15.59 3.88 12.90
CA GLU A 305 16.34 4.30 14.10
C GLU A 305 16.05 5.76 14.48
N GLU A 306 15.91 6.66 13.52
CA GLU A 306 15.76 8.10 13.74
C GLU A 306 14.31 8.54 14.05
N THR A 307 13.28 7.73 13.75
CA THR A 307 11.88 8.03 14.10
C THR A 307 11.63 7.76 15.58
N SER A 308 12.25 8.57 16.46
CA SER A 308 12.22 8.34 17.91
C SER A 308 10.94 8.82 18.61
N GLY A 309 10.11 9.63 17.94
CA GLY A 309 8.88 10.19 18.53
C GLY A 309 7.73 9.18 18.70
N THR A 310 7.85 7.96 18.17
CA THR A 310 6.77 6.97 18.22
C THR A 310 7.28 5.54 18.39
N ASN A 311 6.39 4.65 18.83
CA ASN A 311 6.60 3.21 18.76
C ASN A 311 6.64 2.76 17.29
N ARG A 312 7.67 2.02 16.94
CA ARG A 312 7.90 1.63 15.55
C ARG A 312 8.40 0.20 15.41
N TYR A 313 8.03 -0.39 14.27
CA TYR A 313 8.43 -1.73 13.87
C TYR A 313 9.11 -1.67 12.50
N LEU A 314 10.08 -2.57 12.27
CA LEU A 314 10.67 -2.82 10.96
C LEU A 314 10.55 -4.30 10.63
N LEU A 315 9.68 -4.63 9.69
CA LEU A 315 9.58 -5.96 9.09
C LEU A 315 10.50 -6.02 7.86
N THR A 316 11.54 -6.83 7.93
CA THR A 316 12.47 -7.07 6.84
C THR A 316 12.18 -8.42 6.18
N LEU A 317 12.02 -8.42 4.85
CA LEU A 317 12.01 -9.60 4.01
C LEU A 317 13.46 -9.80 3.50
N GLU A 318 14.20 -10.73 4.11
CA GLU A 318 15.62 -10.94 3.81
C GLU A 318 15.82 -11.37 2.36
N GLY A 319 16.73 -10.71 1.66
CA GLY A 319 17.01 -10.97 0.25
C GLY A 319 15.97 -10.46 -0.75
N ALA A 320 14.86 -9.87 -0.29
CA ALA A 320 13.91 -9.19 -1.17
C ALA A 320 14.46 -7.82 -1.62
N ASN A 321 14.01 -7.35 -2.79
CA ASN A 321 14.34 -6.03 -3.31
C ASN A 321 13.25 -4.99 -3.00
N HIS A 322 13.21 -3.89 -3.75
CA HIS A 322 12.28 -2.76 -3.53
C HIS A 322 10.78 -3.14 -3.61
N ASN A 323 10.42 -4.17 -4.40
CA ASN A 323 9.03 -4.57 -4.59
C ASN A 323 8.45 -5.35 -3.40
N ALA A 324 9.19 -5.47 -2.30
CA ALA A 324 8.80 -6.23 -1.12
C ALA A 324 7.35 -5.99 -0.70
N ALA A 325 6.48 -6.94 -1.03
CA ALA A 325 5.08 -7.05 -0.61
C ALA A 325 4.06 -6.03 -1.17
N ALA A 326 4.48 -4.94 -1.82
CA ALA A 326 3.55 -3.90 -2.26
C ALA A 326 2.77 -4.24 -3.54
N PRO A 327 3.38 -4.67 -4.67
CA PRO A 327 2.65 -4.85 -5.90
C PRO A 327 1.74 -6.09 -5.88
N ILE A 328 0.66 -6.02 -6.67
CA ILE A 328 -0.10 -7.21 -7.09
C ILE A 328 0.84 -8.25 -7.75
N PRO A 329 0.47 -9.55 -7.77
CA PRO A 329 1.18 -10.53 -8.59
C PRO A 329 1.27 -10.06 -10.04
N ALA A 330 2.42 -10.26 -10.69
CA ALA A 330 2.66 -9.81 -12.05
C ALA A 330 1.57 -10.33 -13.01
N PRO A 331 0.77 -9.45 -13.65
CA PRO A 331 -0.18 -9.87 -14.67
C PRO A 331 0.56 -10.57 -15.82
N ARG A 332 -0.13 -11.50 -16.47
CA ARG A 332 0.46 -12.27 -17.57
C ARG A 332 1.01 -11.39 -18.69
N GLU A 333 0.32 -10.31 -19.00
CA GLU A 333 0.70 -9.36 -20.04
C GLU A 333 2.00 -8.62 -19.69
N ALA A 334 2.35 -8.54 -18.41
CA ALA A 334 3.61 -7.94 -17.96
C ALA A 334 4.86 -8.76 -18.34
N TRP A 335 4.70 -10.01 -18.80
CA TRP A 335 5.80 -10.88 -19.24
C TRP A 335 6.26 -10.59 -20.69
N GLU A 336 5.44 -9.87 -21.45
CA GLU A 336 5.78 -9.49 -22.81
C GLU A 336 6.64 -8.21 -22.83
N VAL A 337 7.53 -8.11 -23.81
CA VAL A 337 8.36 -6.91 -23.98
C VAL A 337 7.49 -5.74 -24.44
N SER A 338 7.44 -4.68 -23.65
CA SER A 338 6.78 -3.42 -24.05
C SER A 338 7.69 -2.60 -24.97
N GLU A 339 7.13 -2.10 -26.07
CA GLU A 339 7.89 -1.27 -27.02
C GLU A 339 8.34 0.06 -26.36
N SER A 340 7.50 0.65 -25.53
CA SER A 340 7.80 1.93 -24.86
C SER A 340 8.90 1.81 -23.79
N LEU A 341 8.99 0.67 -23.09
CA LEU A 341 10.00 0.42 -22.06
C LEU A 341 11.27 -0.25 -22.62
N GLY A 342 11.20 -0.91 -23.78
CA GLY A 342 12.28 -1.73 -24.33
C GLY A 342 12.59 -3.00 -23.50
N ARG A 343 11.72 -3.35 -22.55
CA ARG A 343 11.82 -4.51 -21.64
C ARG A 343 10.42 -4.93 -21.18
N ALA A 344 10.32 -6.11 -20.57
CA ALA A 344 9.06 -6.54 -19.97
C ALA A 344 8.74 -5.70 -18.72
N PRO A 345 7.48 -5.30 -18.50
CA PRO A 345 7.06 -4.64 -17.26
C PRO A 345 7.17 -5.53 -16.01
N PHE A 346 7.44 -6.81 -16.17
CA PHE A 346 7.45 -7.85 -15.15
C PHE A 346 8.24 -7.48 -13.89
N ASP A 347 9.42 -6.89 -14.05
CA ASP A 347 10.31 -6.49 -12.95
C ASP A 347 9.73 -5.41 -12.03
N HIS A 348 8.68 -4.72 -12.47
CA HIS A 348 7.95 -3.76 -11.64
C HIS A 348 6.97 -4.44 -10.65
N TYR A 349 6.59 -5.69 -10.91
CA TYR A 349 5.60 -6.44 -10.12
C TYR A 349 6.21 -7.62 -9.37
N ALA A 350 7.42 -8.02 -9.68
CA ALA A 350 8.04 -9.22 -9.18
C ALA A 350 9.27 -8.93 -8.32
N ASP A 351 9.62 -9.90 -7.50
CA ASP A 351 10.88 -9.97 -6.78
C ASP A 351 11.75 -11.10 -7.36
N ALA A 352 13.08 -10.95 -7.31
CA ALA A 352 14.00 -11.92 -7.88
C ALA A 352 14.06 -13.25 -7.10
N ILE A 353 13.74 -13.23 -5.81
CA ILE A 353 13.89 -14.36 -4.88
C ILE A 353 12.55 -14.77 -4.29
N TRP A 354 11.71 -13.80 -3.95
CA TRP A 354 10.46 -14.02 -3.24
C TRP A 354 9.26 -14.20 -4.17
N ASP A 355 8.37 -15.10 -3.81
CA ASP A 355 7.06 -15.23 -4.43
C ASP A 355 6.15 -14.06 -4.01
N ASN A 356 5.58 -13.34 -4.98
CA ASN A 356 4.76 -12.16 -4.72
C ASN A 356 3.54 -12.46 -3.85
N VAL A 357 2.82 -13.56 -4.12
CA VAL A 357 1.64 -13.92 -3.33
C VAL A 357 2.04 -14.18 -1.87
N ARG A 358 3.19 -14.83 -1.64
CA ARG A 358 3.70 -15.03 -0.29
C ARG A 358 3.99 -13.69 0.39
N MET A 359 4.67 -12.76 -0.29
CA MET A 359 4.96 -11.43 0.26
C MET A 359 3.68 -10.65 0.55
N ASN A 360 2.72 -10.67 -0.39
CA ASN A 360 1.43 -10.00 -0.19
C ASN A 360 0.69 -10.56 1.04
N ASN A 361 0.69 -11.89 1.23
CA ASN A 361 0.03 -12.50 2.40
C ASN A 361 0.74 -12.14 3.71
N ILE A 362 2.06 -12.01 3.72
CA ILE A 362 2.81 -11.53 4.89
C ILE A 362 2.44 -10.08 5.20
N LEU A 363 2.40 -9.20 4.20
CA LEU A 363 1.96 -7.81 4.37
C LEU A 363 0.53 -7.72 4.90
N GLN A 364 -0.40 -8.49 4.32
CA GLN A 364 -1.80 -8.55 4.76
C GLN A 364 -1.91 -8.95 6.24
N HIS A 365 -1.10 -9.92 6.69
CA HIS A 365 -1.06 -10.36 8.07
C HIS A 365 -0.65 -9.24 9.02
N PHE A 366 0.53 -8.64 8.80
CA PHE A 366 1.04 -7.62 9.70
C PHE A 366 0.25 -6.31 9.62
N THR A 367 -0.17 -5.88 8.43
CA THR A 367 -1.01 -4.69 8.28
C THR A 367 -2.36 -4.86 8.98
N THR A 368 -2.98 -6.05 8.87
CA THR A 368 -4.23 -6.36 9.58
C THR A 368 -4.04 -6.30 11.10
N ALA A 369 -2.99 -6.92 11.64
CA ALA A 369 -2.70 -6.91 13.07
C ALA A 369 -2.41 -5.47 13.55
N PHE A 370 -1.61 -4.71 12.81
CA PHE A 370 -1.26 -3.33 13.16
C PHE A 370 -2.48 -2.41 13.19
N PHE A 371 -3.33 -2.47 12.18
CA PHE A 371 -4.56 -1.68 12.14
C PHE A 371 -5.63 -2.18 13.13
N ALA A 372 -5.63 -3.47 13.47
CA ALA A 372 -6.50 -3.96 14.53
C ALA A 372 -6.16 -3.31 15.89
N ILE A 373 -4.88 -3.13 16.20
CA ILE A 373 -4.43 -2.42 17.41
C ILE A 373 -4.81 -0.95 17.34
N HIS A 374 -4.38 -0.25 16.30
CA HIS A 374 -4.38 1.22 16.28
C HIS A 374 -5.69 1.85 15.79
N LEU A 375 -6.45 1.15 14.94
CA LEU A 375 -7.72 1.67 14.41
C LEU A 375 -8.96 1.04 15.07
N LYS A 376 -8.85 -0.21 15.56
CA LYS A 376 -9.99 -0.92 16.19
C LYS A 376 -9.84 -1.11 17.69
N GLY A 377 -8.66 -0.87 18.26
CA GLY A 377 -8.41 -1.02 19.70
C GLY A 377 -8.35 -2.48 20.17
N PHE A 378 -8.06 -3.43 19.28
CA PHE A 378 -7.94 -4.86 19.62
C PHE A 378 -6.54 -5.15 20.15
N SER A 379 -6.37 -5.09 21.49
CA SER A 379 -5.09 -5.24 22.16
C SER A 379 -4.47 -6.64 22.02
N ASP A 380 -5.27 -7.67 21.82
CA ASP A 380 -4.84 -9.06 21.57
C ASP A 380 -4.05 -9.21 20.26
N ALA A 381 -4.24 -8.31 19.31
CA ALA A 381 -3.44 -8.29 18.10
C ALA A 381 -1.96 -7.92 18.35
N ALA A 382 -1.59 -7.45 19.53
CA ALA A 382 -0.20 -7.19 19.91
C ALA A 382 0.66 -8.47 19.95
N ASP A 383 0.06 -9.64 20.18
CA ASP A 383 0.74 -10.93 20.19
C ASP A 383 1.42 -11.25 18.84
N TYR A 384 0.95 -10.65 17.73
CA TYR A 384 1.58 -10.79 16.40
C TYR A 384 2.82 -9.91 16.21
N PHE A 385 3.16 -9.10 17.22
CA PHE A 385 4.37 -8.26 17.25
C PHE A 385 5.31 -8.61 18.42
N ASP A 386 4.86 -9.43 19.37
CA ASP A 386 5.70 -9.96 20.45
C ASP A 386 6.40 -11.25 19.97
N LEU A 387 7.39 -11.09 19.10
CA LEU A 387 8.03 -12.18 18.37
C LEU A 387 9.54 -12.18 18.62
N VAL A 388 10.18 -13.36 18.49
CA VAL A 388 11.66 -13.39 18.38
C VAL A 388 12.07 -12.64 17.10
N GLU A 389 13.13 -11.82 17.19
CA GLU A 389 13.52 -10.89 16.12
C GLU A 389 13.71 -11.59 14.77
N ASN A 390 14.50 -12.66 14.73
CA ASN A 390 14.66 -13.44 13.49
C ASN A 390 13.75 -14.66 13.53
N ALA A 391 12.91 -14.82 12.55
CA ALA A 391 11.98 -15.95 12.49
C ALA A 391 12.70 -17.31 12.50
N GLU A 392 13.95 -17.37 12.04
CA GLU A 392 14.76 -18.60 12.04
C GLU A 392 15.23 -19.02 13.44
N ASP A 393 15.25 -18.11 14.42
CA ASP A 393 15.56 -18.40 15.81
C ASP A 393 14.34 -18.93 16.59
N GLY A 394 13.15 -18.84 15.99
CA GLY A 394 11.90 -19.34 16.57
C GLY A 394 11.83 -20.87 16.62
N VAL A 395 11.37 -21.40 17.73
CA VAL A 395 11.21 -22.85 17.96
C VAL A 395 9.76 -23.25 17.71
N TRP A 396 9.55 -24.13 16.73
CA TRP A 396 8.25 -24.77 16.52
C TRP A 396 8.15 -26.02 17.41
N SER A 397 7.37 -25.94 18.47
CA SER A 397 7.15 -27.04 19.42
C SER A 397 5.67 -27.15 19.76
N MET A 398 5.08 -28.33 19.53
CA MET A 398 3.64 -28.57 19.72
C MET A 398 3.44 -29.75 20.64
N THR A 399 2.39 -29.70 21.44
CA THR A 399 1.93 -30.83 22.26
C THR A 399 1.27 -31.93 21.38
N GLU A 400 0.99 -33.09 21.94
CA GLU A 400 0.24 -34.18 21.25
C GLU A 400 -1.18 -33.74 20.84
N SER A 401 -1.77 -32.78 21.55
CA SER A 401 -3.10 -32.18 21.22
C SER A 401 -3.05 -31.13 20.11
N GLY A 402 -1.85 -30.72 19.67
CA GLY A 402 -1.66 -29.68 18.65
C GLY A 402 -1.64 -28.27 19.18
N ASP A 403 -1.56 -28.06 20.50
CA ASP A 403 -1.40 -26.77 21.13
C ASP A 403 0.10 -26.40 21.22
N PRO A 404 0.49 -25.12 21.25
CA PRO A 404 1.86 -24.70 21.49
C PRO A 404 2.40 -25.27 22.82
N ALA A 405 3.58 -25.89 22.79
CA ALA A 405 4.27 -26.36 23.97
C ALA A 405 4.96 -25.20 24.72
N ALA A 406 5.43 -25.43 25.93
CA ALA A 406 6.02 -24.39 26.79
C ALA A 406 7.31 -23.75 26.23
N ASP A 407 7.99 -24.43 25.32
CA ASP A 407 9.19 -23.96 24.64
C ASP A 407 8.91 -23.46 23.20
N HIS A 408 7.64 -23.36 22.80
CA HIS A 408 7.24 -22.80 21.52
C HIS A 408 7.50 -21.30 21.51
N THR A 409 8.33 -20.83 20.56
CA THR A 409 8.66 -19.42 20.34
C THR A 409 8.58 -19.04 18.87
N TYR A 410 8.01 -19.92 18.02
CA TYR A 410 7.84 -19.61 16.61
C TYR A 410 6.82 -18.48 16.43
N TRP A 411 6.95 -17.71 15.36
CA TRP A 411 6.14 -16.53 15.10
C TRP A 411 4.63 -16.83 15.14
N THR A 412 3.92 -16.10 16.00
CA THR A 412 2.47 -16.20 16.19
C THR A 412 1.73 -16.00 14.86
N GLY A 413 0.81 -16.92 14.56
CA GLY A 413 0.01 -16.89 13.34
C GLY A 413 0.70 -17.46 12.09
N PHE A 414 1.96 -17.87 12.16
CA PHE A 414 2.67 -18.51 11.04
C PHE A 414 2.67 -20.02 11.15
N PRO A 415 2.26 -20.76 10.10
CA PRO A 415 2.50 -22.19 10.00
C PRO A 415 4.00 -22.55 10.11
N ASP A 416 4.31 -23.78 10.51
CA ASP A 416 5.70 -24.27 10.59
C ASP A 416 6.47 -23.95 9.30
N ARG A 417 7.66 -23.38 9.44
CA ARG A 417 8.59 -22.99 8.36
C ARG A 417 8.14 -21.85 7.46
N SER A 418 6.93 -21.30 7.62
CA SER A 418 6.40 -20.29 6.70
C SER A 418 6.92 -18.86 6.98
N ALA A 419 7.48 -18.58 8.16
CA ALA A 419 8.09 -17.28 8.49
C ALA A 419 9.56 -17.14 8.07
N LYS A 420 10.18 -18.18 7.46
CA LYS A 420 11.60 -18.13 7.06
C LYS A 420 11.93 -16.95 6.17
N GLY A 421 13.08 -16.32 6.46
CA GLY A 421 13.55 -15.14 5.77
C GLY A 421 12.88 -13.85 6.21
N LEU A 422 12.22 -13.86 7.37
CA LEU A 422 11.63 -12.67 7.98
C LEU A 422 12.38 -12.25 9.25
N ARG A 423 12.49 -10.94 9.44
CA ARG A 423 13.00 -10.32 10.68
C ARG A 423 12.06 -9.19 11.07
N LEU A 424 11.69 -9.13 12.36
CA LEU A 424 10.87 -8.07 12.94
C LEU A 424 11.63 -7.41 14.08
N GLU A 425 11.89 -6.13 13.93
CA GLU A 425 12.53 -5.30 14.96
C GLU A 425 11.52 -4.31 15.53
N GLN A 426 11.67 -3.99 16.81
CA GLN A 426 10.83 -3.01 17.50
C GLN A 426 11.69 -1.97 18.21
N ARG A 427 11.24 -0.71 18.20
CA ARG A 427 11.74 0.38 19.04
C ARG A 427 10.56 1.11 19.67
N LEU A 428 10.71 1.45 20.93
CA LEU A 428 9.74 2.30 21.64
C LEU A 428 10.05 3.78 21.40
N ALA A 429 9.05 4.63 21.62
CA ALA A 429 9.26 6.09 21.68
C ALA A 429 10.25 6.45 22.79
N GLU A 430 11.08 7.47 22.57
CA GLU A 430 12.11 7.95 23.48
C GLU A 430 11.66 9.18 24.27
#